data_34e88b7b6138561c45de92aabacc0856
#
_entry.id   34e88b7b6138561c45de92aabacc0856
#
_cell.length_a   1.000
_cell.length_b   1.000
_cell.length_c   1.000
_cell.angle_alpha   90.00
_cell.angle_beta   90.00
_cell.angle_gamma   90.00
#
_symmetry.space_group_name_H-M   'P 1'
#
loop_
_entity.id
_entity.type
_entity.pdbx_description
1 polymer ?
#
loop_
_entity_poly.entity_id
_entity_poly.type
_entity_poly.pdbx_seq_one_letter_code
_entity_poly.pdbx_strand_id
1 'polypeptide(L)'
;MLVITMDMVKTTGFAIIVLLIGTFVRKRVRFFTRYCIPAPVIGGLIFSIISTVLRSANLVQFDFDTTLQSFFQNMYFCTIGFAASFKMLKTGGAKVVKFLIIAAVFAFLQNVLAVGLSNTVGIDPLLALLTASPALTGGMGTSAAVAPSVEALGYPAATTVAVTAATFGILCGSIMGGPVATRLIEKHDLFTKFQKRDTSGDDEVDLSILEDKKKFLDSKTICTGTFVILLCMGIGAYVTNAINDGVGTFVDGVSFPAYLGAMLIACIFRNVSDNFTTFGELPKEEMDALGDAARNVFLGIALMSLELWELVNLAIPMLIILLLQVALAYVFANFICFPLM
;
A
#
# COMPACT_ATOMS: atom_id res chain seq x y z
N MET A 1 1.32 30.90 -19.14
CA MET A 1 0.81 29.76 -18.34
C MET A 1 0.44 30.29 -16.94
N LEU A 2 -0.79 30.08 -16.50
CA LEU A 2 -1.25 30.47 -15.16
C LEU A 2 -0.78 29.40 -14.17
N VAL A 3 -0.02 29.80 -13.12
CA VAL A 3 0.40 28.90 -12.05
C VAL A 3 -0.56 29.08 -10.87
N ILE A 4 -1.22 27.98 -10.47
CA ILE A 4 -2.13 27.93 -9.32
C ILE A 4 -1.41 27.21 -8.20
N THR A 5 -0.93 27.97 -7.19
CA THR A 5 -0.30 27.44 -6.00
C THR A 5 -1.36 27.17 -4.92
N MET A 6 -1.31 25.99 -4.33
CA MET A 6 -2.21 25.56 -3.26
C MET A 6 -1.40 25.23 -2.02
N ASP A 7 -1.73 25.88 -0.90
CA ASP A 7 -1.18 25.53 0.42
C ASP A 7 -1.67 24.15 0.89
N MET A 8 -1.10 23.61 1.95
CA MET A 8 -1.39 22.27 2.47
C MET A 8 -2.88 22.04 2.76
N VAL A 9 -3.62 23.07 3.20
CA VAL A 9 -5.05 22.94 3.52
C VAL A 9 -5.89 22.89 2.26
N LYS A 10 -5.60 23.80 1.29
CA LYS A 10 -6.30 23.81 -0.01
C LYS A 10 -6.00 22.53 -0.80
N THR A 11 -4.74 22.08 -0.79
CA THR A 11 -4.33 20.82 -1.42
C THR A 11 -5.12 19.65 -0.86
N THR A 12 -5.21 19.55 0.47
CA THR A 12 -5.99 18.46 1.11
C THR A 12 -7.48 18.56 0.79
N GLY A 13 -8.07 19.76 0.88
CA GLY A 13 -9.47 19.97 0.52
C GLY A 13 -9.76 19.61 -0.94
N PHE A 14 -8.85 19.97 -1.85
CA PHE A 14 -8.96 19.62 -3.26
C PHE A 14 -8.81 18.11 -3.50
N ALA A 15 -7.89 17.44 -2.79
CA ALA A 15 -7.76 15.98 -2.83
C ALA A 15 -9.05 15.25 -2.43
N ILE A 16 -9.80 15.80 -1.45
CA ILE A 16 -11.11 15.25 -1.07
C ILE A 16 -12.12 15.40 -2.19
N ILE A 17 -12.13 16.52 -2.91
CA ILE A 17 -13.01 16.71 -4.09
C ILE A 17 -12.67 15.66 -5.16
N VAL A 18 -11.39 15.48 -5.45
CA VAL A 18 -10.90 14.47 -6.41
C VAL A 18 -11.29 13.05 -5.97
N LEU A 19 -11.19 12.74 -4.67
CA LEU A 19 -11.64 11.48 -4.08
C LEU A 19 -13.15 11.26 -4.25
N LEU A 20 -13.97 12.29 -4.02
CA LEU A 20 -15.42 12.21 -4.20
C LEU A 20 -15.80 11.96 -5.66
N ILE A 21 -15.12 12.62 -6.61
CA ILE A 21 -15.28 12.35 -8.04
C ILE A 21 -14.92 10.90 -8.36
N GLY A 22 -13.78 10.40 -7.86
CA GLY A 22 -13.37 9.02 -8.02
C GLY A 22 -14.38 8.01 -7.45
N THR A 23 -14.96 8.33 -6.29
CA THR A 23 -16.00 7.51 -5.64
C THR A 23 -17.27 7.48 -6.50
N PHE A 24 -17.68 8.61 -7.04
CA PHE A 24 -18.85 8.72 -7.93
C PHE A 24 -18.63 7.89 -9.20
N VAL A 25 -17.49 8.04 -9.87
CA VAL A 25 -17.14 7.29 -11.08
C VAL A 25 -17.07 5.80 -10.82
N ARG A 26 -16.44 5.37 -9.70
CA ARG A 26 -16.36 3.96 -9.29
C ARG A 26 -17.74 3.31 -9.14
N LYS A 27 -18.72 4.04 -8.55
CA LYS A 27 -20.10 3.54 -8.40
C LYS A 27 -20.83 3.39 -9.74
N ARG A 28 -20.49 4.19 -10.75
CA ARG A 28 -21.14 4.18 -12.06
C ARG A 28 -20.53 3.19 -13.04
N VAL A 29 -19.25 2.94 -12.95
CA VAL A 29 -18.51 2.10 -13.90
C VAL A 29 -18.16 0.77 -13.26
N ARG A 30 -18.87 -0.30 -13.68
CA ARG A 30 -18.71 -1.67 -13.13
C ARG A 30 -17.28 -2.21 -13.25
N PHE A 31 -16.54 -1.76 -14.25
CA PHE A 31 -15.13 -2.13 -14.43
C PHE A 31 -14.31 -1.86 -13.16
N PHE A 32 -14.37 -0.64 -12.62
CA PHE A 32 -13.59 -0.26 -11.44
C PHE A 32 -13.99 -1.03 -10.17
N THR A 33 -15.28 -1.34 -10.03
CA THR A 33 -15.77 -2.14 -8.91
C THR A 33 -15.36 -3.60 -9.06
N ARG A 34 -15.43 -4.17 -10.27
CA ARG A 34 -15.06 -5.56 -10.57
C ARG A 34 -13.57 -5.82 -10.31
N TYR A 35 -12.70 -4.88 -10.62
CA TYR A 35 -11.25 -5.00 -10.42
C TYR A 35 -10.76 -4.34 -9.12
N CYS A 36 -11.66 -4.05 -8.18
CA CYS A 36 -11.36 -3.50 -6.86
C CYS A 36 -10.46 -2.26 -6.86
N ILE A 37 -10.54 -1.42 -7.92
CA ILE A 37 -9.71 -0.22 -8.04
C ILE A 37 -10.15 0.81 -6.98
N PRO A 38 -9.22 1.32 -6.14
CA PRO A 38 -9.56 2.31 -5.12
C PRO A 38 -10.05 3.64 -5.72
N ALA A 39 -11.02 4.28 -5.04
CA ALA A 39 -11.56 5.56 -5.50
C ALA A 39 -10.52 6.68 -5.64
N PRO A 40 -9.52 6.83 -4.72
CA PRO A 40 -8.45 7.81 -4.89
C PRO A 40 -7.69 7.65 -6.19
N VAL A 41 -7.47 6.40 -6.63
CA VAL A 41 -6.75 6.09 -7.88
C VAL A 41 -7.52 6.61 -9.09
N ILE A 42 -8.83 6.35 -9.11
CA ILE A 42 -9.69 6.79 -10.22
C ILE A 42 -9.73 8.31 -10.29
N GLY A 43 -10.02 8.96 -9.16
CA GLY A 43 -10.10 10.43 -9.10
C GLY A 43 -8.75 11.08 -9.41
N GLY A 44 -7.67 10.61 -8.77
CA GLY A 44 -6.33 11.14 -8.96
C GLY A 44 -5.85 11.02 -10.41
N LEU A 45 -6.01 9.85 -11.06
CA LEU A 45 -5.64 9.67 -12.47
C LEU A 45 -6.45 10.55 -13.41
N ILE A 46 -7.77 10.68 -13.20
CA ILE A 46 -8.60 11.60 -14.01
C ILE A 46 -8.05 13.01 -13.89
N PHE A 47 -7.78 13.47 -12.68
CA PHE A 47 -7.25 14.81 -12.45
C PHE A 47 -5.84 14.98 -13.06
N SER A 48 -4.92 14.01 -12.88
CA SER A 48 -3.56 14.07 -13.43
C SER A 48 -3.55 14.11 -14.95
N ILE A 49 -4.48 13.40 -15.61
CA ILE A 49 -4.65 13.49 -17.07
C ILE A 49 -5.11 14.89 -17.45
N ILE A 50 -6.11 15.45 -16.76
CA ILE A 50 -6.60 16.82 -17.02
C ILE A 50 -5.47 17.83 -16.80
N SER A 51 -4.73 17.73 -15.69
CA SER A 51 -3.59 18.59 -15.37
C SER A 51 -2.51 18.53 -16.46
N THR A 52 -2.19 17.32 -16.93
CA THR A 52 -1.21 17.11 -18.02
C THR A 52 -1.67 17.77 -19.31
N VAL A 53 -2.94 17.64 -19.70
CA VAL A 53 -3.50 18.29 -20.89
C VAL A 53 -3.48 19.82 -20.75
N LEU A 54 -3.87 20.37 -19.60
CA LEU A 54 -3.85 21.80 -19.36
C LEU A 54 -2.44 22.39 -19.39
N ARG A 55 -1.46 21.67 -18.84
CA ARG A 55 -0.05 22.06 -18.90
C ARG A 55 0.52 21.98 -20.32
N SER A 56 0.25 20.92 -21.07
CA SER A 56 0.72 20.79 -22.46
C SER A 56 0.11 21.84 -23.40
N ALA A 57 -1.11 22.30 -23.09
CA ALA A 57 -1.75 23.42 -23.75
C ALA A 57 -1.23 24.82 -23.30
N ASN A 58 -0.24 24.87 -22.35
CA ASN A 58 0.26 26.10 -21.74
C ASN A 58 -0.81 26.99 -21.06
N LEU A 59 -1.91 26.37 -20.59
CA LEU A 59 -3.01 27.08 -19.96
C LEU A 59 -2.78 27.24 -18.46
N VAL A 60 -2.69 26.10 -17.73
CA VAL A 60 -2.63 26.06 -16.27
C VAL A 60 -1.60 25.04 -15.81
N GLN A 61 -0.85 25.39 -14.77
CA GLN A 61 -0.02 24.49 -14.00
C GLN A 61 -0.47 24.54 -12.55
N PHE A 62 -0.62 23.37 -11.92
CA PHE A 62 -0.91 23.26 -10.50
C PHE A 62 0.37 22.99 -9.74
N ASP A 63 0.53 23.69 -8.60
CA ASP A 63 1.62 23.48 -7.65
C ASP A 63 1.01 23.20 -6.29
N PHE A 64 1.21 21.96 -5.79
CA PHE A 64 0.58 21.45 -4.58
C PHE A 64 1.56 21.34 -3.43
N ASP A 65 1.20 21.91 -2.29
CA ASP A 65 1.91 21.62 -1.03
C ASP A 65 1.46 20.26 -0.50
N THR A 66 2.36 19.28 -0.59
CA THR A 66 2.12 17.89 -0.19
C THR A 66 2.50 17.57 1.26
N THR A 67 2.74 18.58 2.11
CA THR A 67 3.18 18.38 3.51
C THR A 67 2.23 17.47 4.30
N LEU A 68 0.91 17.65 4.16
CA LEU A 68 -0.07 16.80 4.85
C LEU A 68 -0.15 15.37 4.28
N GLN A 69 0.36 15.12 3.09
CA GLN A 69 0.48 13.74 2.56
C GLN A 69 1.29 12.86 3.52
N SER A 70 2.46 13.35 3.96
CA SER A 70 3.32 12.62 4.89
C SER A 70 2.65 12.39 6.25
N PHE A 71 1.87 13.35 6.74
CA PHE A 71 1.11 13.19 7.98
C PHE A 71 0.08 12.06 7.89
N PHE A 72 -0.78 12.08 6.86
CA PHE A 72 -1.79 11.04 6.67
C PHE A 72 -1.17 9.68 6.33
N GLN A 73 -0.06 9.67 5.63
CA GLN A 73 0.73 8.47 5.37
C GLN A 73 1.23 7.84 6.68
N ASN A 74 1.85 8.62 7.56
CA ASN A 74 2.32 8.15 8.86
C ASN A 74 1.16 7.62 9.72
N MET A 75 0.02 8.30 9.70
CA MET A 75 -1.19 7.88 10.38
C MET A 75 -1.67 6.50 9.87
N TYR A 76 -1.74 6.31 8.55
CA TYR A 76 -2.11 5.03 7.93
C TYR A 76 -1.16 3.90 8.32
N PHE A 77 0.16 4.10 8.18
CA PHE A 77 1.13 3.06 8.53
C PHE A 77 1.18 2.76 10.04
N CYS A 78 0.87 3.73 10.88
CA CYS A 78 0.67 3.53 12.31
C CYS A 78 -0.47 2.53 12.55
N THR A 79 -1.62 2.68 11.87
CA THR A 79 -2.73 1.71 12.03
C THR A 79 -2.37 0.31 11.54
N ILE A 80 -1.56 0.17 10.49
CA ILE A 80 -1.00 -1.11 10.07
C ILE A 80 -0.15 -1.73 11.17
N GLY A 81 0.66 -0.94 11.88
CA GLY A 81 1.43 -1.40 13.04
C GLY A 81 0.55 -2.01 14.14
N PHE A 82 -0.62 -1.42 14.41
CA PHE A 82 -1.59 -1.97 15.37
C PHE A 82 -2.23 -3.29 14.91
N ALA A 83 -2.26 -3.61 13.63
CA ALA A 83 -2.73 -4.90 13.14
C ALA A 83 -1.73 -6.05 13.42
N ALA A 84 -0.45 -5.74 13.66
CA ALA A 84 0.61 -6.71 13.89
C ALA A 84 0.60 -7.24 15.34
N SER A 85 -0.08 -8.36 15.58
CA SER A 85 -0.16 -9.01 16.89
C SER A 85 0.61 -10.34 16.91
N PHE A 86 1.54 -10.49 17.87
CA PHE A 86 2.24 -11.77 18.12
C PHE A 86 1.30 -12.90 18.55
N LYS A 87 0.19 -12.56 19.21
CA LYS A 87 -0.84 -13.54 19.59
C LYS A 87 -1.48 -14.15 18.33
N MET A 88 -1.83 -13.33 17.34
CA MET A 88 -2.34 -13.82 16.04
C MET A 88 -1.29 -14.63 15.28
N LEU A 89 -0.03 -14.21 15.32
CA LEU A 89 1.07 -14.96 14.69
C LEU A 89 1.25 -16.35 15.30
N LYS A 90 1.15 -16.48 16.63
CA LYS A 90 1.21 -17.77 17.33
C LYS A 90 0.03 -18.67 16.98
N THR A 91 -1.18 -18.12 16.84
CA THR A 91 -2.38 -18.86 16.44
C THR A 91 -2.28 -19.40 15.02
N GLY A 92 -1.72 -18.60 14.09
CA GLY A 92 -1.50 -19.01 12.70
C GLY A 92 -0.39 -20.05 12.51
N GLY A 93 0.46 -20.23 13.53
CA GLY A 93 1.48 -21.27 13.62
C GLY A 93 2.53 -21.26 12.50
N ALA A 94 3.16 -22.42 12.27
CA ALA A 94 4.25 -22.58 11.31
C ALA A 94 3.86 -22.25 9.85
N LYS A 95 2.59 -22.37 9.49
CA LYS A 95 2.11 -22.07 8.13
C LYS A 95 2.23 -20.58 7.81
N VAL A 96 1.89 -19.70 8.75
CA VAL A 96 2.01 -18.24 8.58
C VAL A 96 3.48 -17.83 8.44
N VAL A 97 4.37 -18.39 9.27
CA VAL A 97 5.82 -18.14 9.18
C VAL A 97 6.37 -18.61 7.83
N LYS A 98 5.96 -19.82 7.40
CA LYS A 98 6.35 -20.36 6.10
C LYS A 98 5.90 -19.46 4.93
N PHE A 99 4.64 -19.00 4.97
CA PHE A 99 4.13 -18.08 3.97
C PHE A 99 4.89 -16.74 3.97
N LEU A 100 5.21 -16.21 5.14
CA LEU A 100 6.01 -14.99 5.27
C LEU A 100 7.38 -15.11 4.61
N ILE A 101 8.08 -16.25 4.84
CA ILE A 101 9.38 -16.52 4.21
C ILE A 101 9.23 -16.59 2.67
N ILE A 102 8.22 -17.32 2.19
CA ILE A 102 7.95 -17.42 0.74
C ILE A 102 7.67 -16.04 0.14
N ALA A 103 6.85 -15.22 0.80
CA ALA A 103 6.54 -13.86 0.36
C ALA A 103 7.78 -12.94 0.35
N ALA A 104 8.64 -13.04 1.38
CA ALA A 104 9.89 -12.29 1.43
C ALA A 104 10.86 -12.70 0.30
N VAL A 105 11.00 -14.00 0.02
CA VAL A 105 11.78 -14.50 -1.11
C VAL A 105 11.22 -13.99 -2.43
N PHE A 106 9.89 -13.99 -2.59
CA PHE A 106 9.26 -13.46 -3.78
C PHE A 106 9.54 -11.97 -3.98
N ALA A 107 9.38 -11.15 -2.93
CA ALA A 107 9.69 -9.73 -2.97
C ALA A 107 11.18 -9.47 -3.33
N PHE A 108 12.09 -10.27 -2.79
CA PHE A 108 13.51 -10.20 -3.15
C PHE A 108 13.73 -10.53 -4.64
N LEU A 109 13.13 -11.60 -5.16
CA LEU A 109 13.23 -11.97 -6.58
C LEU A 109 12.67 -10.89 -7.51
N GLN A 110 11.58 -10.23 -7.12
CA GLN A 110 11.04 -9.10 -7.87
C GLN A 110 12.06 -7.96 -8.00
N ASN A 111 12.75 -7.62 -6.91
CA ASN A 111 13.76 -6.57 -6.91
C ASN A 111 14.98 -6.96 -7.76
N VAL A 112 15.45 -8.19 -7.64
CA VAL A 112 16.57 -8.72 -8.46
C VAL A 112 16.22 -8.69 -9.95
N LEU A 113 14.99 -9.10 -10.32
CA LEU A 113 14.54 -9.06 -11.71
C LEU A 113 14.54 -7.62 -12.25
N ALA A 114 13.97 -6.67 -11.52
CA ALA A 114 13.86 -5.28 -11.97
C ALA A 114 15.23 -4.63 -12.14
N VAL A 115 16.11 -4.76 -11.14
CA VAL A 115 17.46 -4.20 -11.18
C VAL A 115 18.31 -4.92 -12.25
N GLY A 116 18.18 -6.23 -12.39
CA GLY A 116 18.91 -7.00 -13.41
C GLY A 116 18.52 -6.64 -14.84
N LEU A 117 17.26 -6.25 -15.06
CA LEU A 117 16.79 -5.84 -16.39
C LEU A 117 16.97 -4.34 -16.67
N SER A 118 17.22 -3.52 -15.66
CA SER A 118 17.25 -2.07 -15.79
C SER A 118 18.16 -1.57 -16.92
N ASN A 119 19.40 -2.06 -16.97
CA ASN A 119 20.36 -1.68 -17.99
C ASN A 119 19.97 -2.16 -19.40
N THR A 120 19.32 -3.31 -19.52
CA THR A 120 18.91 -3.87 -20.82
C THR A 120 17.72 -3.13 -21.41
N VAL A 121 16.86 -2.58 -20.56
CA VAL A 121 15.64 -1.87 -20.96
C VAL A 121 15.87 -0.35 -21.04
N GLY A 122 17.01 0.13 -20.51
CA GLY A 122 17.38 1.54 -20.54
C GLY A 122 16.66 2.41 -19.50
N ILE A 123 16.39 1.86 -18.32
CA ILE A 123 15.84 2.58 -17.16
C ILE A 123 16.86 2.56 -16.04
N ASP A 124 16.93 3.63 -15.25
CA ASP A 124 17.81 3.67 -14.08
C ASP A 124 17.42 2.58 -13.07
N PRO A 125 18.40 1.88 -12.44
CA PRO A 125 18.15 0.81 -11.47
C PRO A 125 17.26 1.24 -10.29
N LEU A 126 17.35 2.48 -9.80
CA LEU A 126 16.51 2.98 -8.72
C LEU A 126 15.05 3.16 -9.15
N LEU A 127 14.82 3.66 -10.36
CA LEU A 127 13.47 3.74 -10.93
C LEU A 127 12.92 2.35 -11.25
N ALA A 128 13.74 1.43 -11.76
CA ALA A 128 13.36 0.04 -11.98
C ALA A 128 12.94 -0.65 -10.68
N LEU A 129 13.64 -0.40 -9.58
CA LEU A 129 13.33 -0.93 -8.25
C LEU A 129 11.91 -0.51 -7.80
N LEU A 130 11.50 0.72 -8.09
CA LEU A 130 10.14 1.20 -7.77
C LEU A 130 9.04 0.46 -8.55
N THR A 131 9.36 -0.20 -9.66
CA THR A 131 8.42 -1.05 -10.41
C THR A 131 8.36 -2.49 -9.89
N ALA A 132 9.12 -2.84 -8.87
CA ALA A 132 9.25 -4.19 -8.31
C ALA A 132 8.41 -4.38 -7.04
N SER A 133 9.03 -4.92 -5.97
CA SER A 133 8.29 -5.26 -4.74
C SER A 133 7.61 -4.08 -4.06
N PRO A 134 8.13 -2.83 -4.07
CA PRO A 134 7.41 -1.71 -3.49
C PRO A 134 6.03 -1.48 -4.13
N ALA A 135 5.96 -1.63 -5.46
CA ALA A 135 4.72 -1.45 -6.21
C ALA A 135 3.82 -2.69 -6.20
N LEU A 136 4.38 -3.87 -6.48
CA LEU A 136 3.59 -5.07 -6.78
C LEU A 136 3.24 -5.87 -5.52
N THR A 137 4.12 -5.91 -4.53
CA THR A 137 3.87 -6.57 -3.23
C THR A 137 3.39 -5.58 -2.20
N GLY A 138 4.01 -4.40 -2.12
CA GLY A 138 3.64 -3.35 -1.17
C GLY A 138 2.40 -2.54 -1.59
N GLY A 139 2.15 -2.42 -2.89
CA GLY A 139 1.00 -1.70 -3.46
C GLY A 139 1.13 -0.19 -3.39
N MET A 140 -0.01 0.52 -3.58
CA MET A 140 -0.07 1.99 -3.70
C MET A 140 0.53 2.71 -2.50
N GLY A 141 0.23 2.21 -1.28
CA GLY A 141 0.69 2.84 -0.04
C GLY A 141 2.21 2.82 0.08
N THR A 142 2.82 1.66 -0.12
CA THR A 142 4.27 1.50 -0.04
C THR A 142 4.98 2.25 -1.16
N SER A 143 4.43 2.21 -2.38
CA SER A 143 4.95 2.97 -3.52
C SER A 143 5.01 4.46 -3.25
N ALA A 144 3.89 5.04 -2.82
CA ALA A 144 3.81 6.46 -2.48
C ALA A 144 4.70 6.84 -1.27
N ALA A 145 5.01 5.86 -0.42
CA ALA A 145 5.83 6.06 0.77
C ALA A 145 7.34 6.04 0.47
N VAL A 146 7.78 5.17 -0.43
CA VAL A 146 9.21 4.99 -0.76
C VAL A 146 9.68 5.98 -1.83
N ALA A 147 8.81 6.32 -2.77
CA ALA A 147 9.15 7.16 -3.90
C ALA A 147 9.78 8.53 -3.56
N PRO A 148 9.31 9.29 -2.56
CA PRO A 148 9.93 10.55 -2.18
C PRO A 148 11.40 10.42 -1.76
N SER A 149 11.80 9.28 -1.18
CA SER A 149 13.19 9.02 -0.83
C SER A 149 14.08 8.88 -2.09
N VAL A 150 13.52 8.35 -3.18
CA VAL A 150 14.20 8.24 -4.47
C VAL A 150 14.21 9.59 -5.20
N GLU A 151 13.15 10.38 -5.08
CA GLU A 151 13.11 11.76 -5.60
C GLU A 151 14.21 12.63 -4.98
N ALA A 152 14.43 12.51 -3.68
CA ALA A 152 15.50 13.21 -2.96
C ALA A 152 16.90 12.85 -3.47
N LEU A 153 17.06 11.69 -4.13
CA LEU A 153 18.31 11.26 -4.80
C LEU A 153 18.46 11.83 -6.22
N GLY A 154 17.53 12.67 -6.67
CA GLY A 154 17.60 13.35 -7.97
C GLY A 154 16.77 12.71 -9.09
N TYR A 155 15.77 11.89 -8.74
CA TYR A 155 14.86 11.23 -9.70
C TYR A 155 13.43 11.78 -9.61
N PRO A 156 13.09 12.91 -10.21
CA PRO A 156 11.79 13.57 -10.04
C PRO A 156 10.60 12.72 -10.51
N ALA A 157 10.83 11.78 -11.45
CA ALA A 157 9.81 10.85 -11.92
C ALA A 157 9.47 9.71 -10.94
N ALA A 158 10.16 9.57 -9.81
CA ALA A 158 10.07 8.40 -8.94
C ALA A 158 8.65 8.15 -8.41
N THR A 159 7.95 9.17 -7.92
CA THR A 159 6.57 9.02 -7.43
C THR A 159 5.63 8.59 -8.55
N THR A 160 5.77 9.20 -9.73
CA THR A 160 4.93 8.88 -10.89
C THR A 160 5.15 7.44 -11.36
N VAL A 161 6.42 7.00 -11.46
CA VAL A 161 6.79 5.61 -11.80
C VAL A 161 6.23 4.63 -10.77
N ALA A 162 6.47 4.86 -9.48
CA ALA A 162 6.08 3.95 -8.40
C ALA A 162 4.55 3.76 -8.32
N VAL A 163 3.80 4.85 -8.41
CA VAL A 163 2.34 4.82 -8.32
C VAL A 163 1.72 4.22 -9.58
N THR A 164 2.25 4.53 -10.77
CA THR A 164 1.79 3.92 -12.03
C THR A 164 2.04 2.42 -12.02
N ALA A 165 3.23 1.98 -11.57
CA ALA A 165 3.55 0.56 -11.43
C ALA A 165 2.62 -0.16 -10.43
N ALA A 166 2.31 0.46 -9.29
CA ALA A 166 1.39 -0.09 -8.31
C ALA A 166 -0.05 -0.20 -8.86
N THR A 167 -0.51 0.81 -9.62
CA THR A 167 -1.81 0.76 -10.30
C THR A 167 -1.88 -0.40 -11.29
N PHE A 168 -0.83 -0.56 -12.10
CA PHE A 168 -0.71 -1.70 -13.02
C PHE A 168 -0.73 -3.04 -12.26
N GLY A 169 0.00 -3.13 -11.14
CA GLY A 169 0.05 -4.31 -10.29
C GLY A 169 -1.33 -4.71 -9.74
N ILE A 170 -2.11 -3.75 -9.25
CA ILE A 170 -3.48 -3.98 -8.77
C ILE A 170 -4.38 -4.50 -9.89
N LEU A 171 -4.31 -3.91 -11.09
CA LEU A 171 -5.08 -4.35 -12.25
C LEU A 171 -4.70 -5.79 -12.65
N CYS A 172 -3.43 -6.06 -12.86
CA CYS A 172 -2.94 -7.38 -13.24
C CYS A 172 -3.21 -8.43 -12.16
N GLY A 173 -3.03 -8.09 -10.89
CA GLY A 173 -3.33 -8.95 -9.76
C GLY A 173 -4.81 -9.34 -9.70
N SER A 174 -5.71 -8.40 -9.95
CA SER A 174 -7.16 -8.65 -9.97
C SER A 174 -7.58 -9.50 -11.18
N ILE A 175 -6.99 -9.26 -12.35
CA ILE A 175 -7.29 -10.01 -13.58
C ILE A 175 -6.76 -11.44 -13.49
N MET A 176 -5.55 -11.63 -12.94
CA MET A 176 -4.87 -12.92 -12.90
C MET A 176 -5.25 -13.75 -11.67
N GLY A 177 -5.45 -13.10 -10.52
CA GLY A 177 -5.62 -13.78 -9.23
C GLY A 177 -6.85 -14.68 -9.18
N GLY A 178 -8.00 -14.20 -9.63
CA GLY A 178 -9.23 -14.98 -9.69
C GLY A 178 -9.09 -16.25 -10.55
N PRO A 179 -8.78 -16.14 -11.85
CA PRO A 179 -8.61 -17.29 -12.72
C PRO A 179 -7.55 -18.31 -12.26
N VAL A 180 -6.42 -17.82 -11.73
CA VAL A 180 -5.36 -18.71 -11.21
C VAL A 180 -5.86 -19.46 -9.98
N ALA A 181 -6.51 -18.79 -9.03
CA ALA A 181 -7.06 -19.43 -7.84
C ALA A 181 -8.13 -20.47 -8.20
N THR A 182 -9.09 -20.13 -9.06
CA THR A 182 -10.14 -21.05 -9.51
C THR A 182 -9.52 -22.29 -10.16
N ARG A 183 -8.58 -22.10 -11.09
CA ARG A 183 -7.89 -23.21 -11.75
C ARG A 183 -7.16 -24.13 -10.77
N LEU A 184 -6.48 -23.58 -9.77
CA LEU A 184 -5.76 -24.37 -8.77
C LEU A 184 -6.72 -25.13 -7.86
N ILE A 185 -7.83 -24.51 -7.45
CA ILE A 185 -8.87 -25.14 -6.64
C ILE A 185 -9.50 -26.32 -7.39
N GLU A 186 -9.90 -26.12 -8.64
CA GLU A 186 -10.51 -27.16 -9.49
C GLU A 186 -9.51 -28.29 -9.79
N LYS A 187 -8.29 -27.96 -10.24
CA LYS A 187 -7.27 -28.94 -10.60
C LYS A 187 -6.90 -29.90 -9.46
N HIS A 188 -6.91 -29.41 -8.22
CA HIS A 188 -6.50 -30.17 -7.05
C HIS A 188 -7.68 -30.65 -6.19
N ASP A 189 -8.92 -30.42 -6.66
CA ASP A 189 -10.18 -30.82 -5.99
C ASP A 189 -10.19 -30.39 -4.51
N LEU A 190 -9.79 -29.14 -4.26
CA LEU A 190 -9.66 -28.63 -2.90
C LEU A 190 -11.02 -28.47 -2.22
N PHE A 191 -12.08 -28.22 -2.97
CA PHE A 191 -13.44 -28.06 -2.46
C PHE A 191 -13.94 -29.34 -1.78
N THR A 192 -13.81 -30.48 -2.47
CA THR A 192 -14.23 -31.78 -1.93
C THR A 192 -13.35 -32.23 -0.75
N LYS A 193 -12.06 -31.90 -0.79
CA LYS A 193 -11.14 -32.18 0.32
C LYS A 193 -11.47 -31.34 1.56
N PHE A 194 -11.85 -30.10 1.39
CA PHE A 194 -12.26 -29.22 2.49
C PHE A 194 -13.57 -29.69 3.11
N GLN A 195 -14.58 -30.01 2.27
CA GLN A 195 -15.87 -30.52 2.73
C GLN A 195 -15.79 -31.87 3.47
N LYS A 196 -14.87 -32.75 3.07
CA LYS A 196 -14.59 -34.00 3.82
C LYS A 196 -13.87 -33.79 5.14
N ARG A 197 -13.16 -32.67 5.32
CA ARG A 197 -12.46 -32.34 6.55
C ARG A 197 -13.40 -31.73 7.60
N ASP A 198 -14.39 -30.94 7.17
CA ASP A 198 -15.42 -30.37 8.04
C ASP A 198 -16.37 -31.43 8.63
N THR A 199 -16.53 -32.58 7.94
CA THR A 199 -17.37 -33.69 8.44
C THR A 199 -16.64 -34.63 9.40
N SER A 200 -15.34 -34.46 9.65
CA SER A 200 -14.53 -35.40 10.44
C SER A 200 -13.81 -34.81 11.67
N GLY A 201 -14.07 -33.59 12.06
CA GLY A 201 -13.41 -33.01 13.24
C GLY A 201 -14.05 -31.73 13.74
N ASP A 202 -14.21 -31.65 15.05
CA ASP A 202 -14.74 -30.58 15.88
C ASP A 202 -13.94 -29.25 15.82
N ASP A 203 -13.70 -28.69 14.65
CA ASP A 203 -13.32 -27.30 14.49
C ASP A 203 -14.57 -26.54 14.01
N GLU A 204 -15.39 -26.10 14.98
CA GLU A 204 -16.39 -25.06 14.73
C GLU A 204 -15.65 -23.87 14.09
N VAL A 205 -15.82 -23.71 12.78
CA VAL A 205 -15.49 -22.46 12.11
C VAL A 205 -16.38 -21.41 12.79
N ASP A 206 -15.77 -20.55 13.57
CA ASP A 206 -16.47 -19.49 14.28
C ASP A 206 -17.12 -18.54 13.27
N LEU A 207 -18.37 -18.87 12.89
CA LEU A 207 -19.21 -18.08 11.99
C LEU A 207 -19.52 -16.68 12.56
N SER A 208 -19.15 -16.42 13.83
CA SER A 208 -19.26 -15.09 14.44
C SER A 208 -18.37 -14.05 13.72
N ILE A 209 -17.37 -14.50 12.96
CA ILE A 209 -16.53 -13.62 12.09
C ILE A 209 -17.33 -13.05 10.91
N LEU A 210 -18.43 -13.72 10.52
CA LEU A 210 -19.31 -13.27 9.41
C LEU A 210 -20.50 -12.43 9.87
N GLU A 211 -20.80 -12.40 11.15
CA GLU A 211 -21.77 -11.47 11.71
C GLU A 211 -21.11 -10.09 11.88
N ASP A 212 -21.15 -9.28 10.85
CA ASP A 212 -21.01 -7.83 10.90
C ASP A 212 -22.11 -7.28 11.86
N LYS A 213 -21.90 -7.43 13.17
CA LYS A 213 -22.61 -6.61 14.13
C LYS A 213 -22.22 -5.18 13.82
N LYS A 214 -23.12 -4.41 13.23
CA LYS A 214 -23.03 -2.96 13.12
C LYS A 214 -22.85 -2.38 14.51
N LYS A 215 -21.63 -2.43 15.04
CA LYS A 215 -21.25 -1.67 16.21
C LYS A 215 -21.26 -0.21 15.80
N PHE A 216 -22.09 0.59 16.43
CA PHE A 216 -22.01 2.03 16.28
C PHE A 216 -20.67 2.48 16.83
N LEU A 217 -19.90 3.18 15.99
CA LEU A 217 -18.64 3.82 16.41
C LEU A 217 -18.94 4.76 17.58
N ASP A 218 -18.32 4.52 18.74
CA ASP A 218 -18.50 5.38 19.89
C ASP A 218 -17.52 6.56 19.85
N SER A 219 -18.01 7.75 20.16
CA SER A 219 -17.20 8.97 20.16
C SER A 219 -15.99 8.91 21.09
N LYS A 220 -16.11 8.25 22.26
CA LYS A 220 -15.01 8.10 23.21
C LYS A 220 -13.91 7.19 22.68
N THR A 221 -14.29 6.10 22.03
CA THR A 221 -13.35 5.12 21.46
C THR A 221 -12.62 5.69 20.24
N ILE A 222 -13.31 6.49 19.40
CA ILE A 222 -12.68 7.25 18.31
C ILE A 222 -11.63 8.22 18.85
N CYS A 223 -11.97 9.02 19.89
CA CYS A 223 -11.00 9.95 20.51
C CYS A 223 -9.80 9.18 21.09
N THR A 224 -10.04 8.08 21.80
CA THR A 224 -8.96 7.26 22.37
C THR A 224 -8.06 6.70 21.28
N GLY A 225 -8.64 6.12 20.22
CA GLY A 225 -7.89 5.61 19.07
C GLY A 225 -7.04 6.70 18.39
N THR A 226 -7.63 7.88 18.18
CA THR A 226 -6.92 9.03 17.61
C THR A 226 -5.74 9.45 18.47
N PHE A 227 -5.92 9.58 19.78
CA PHE A 227 -4.84 9.98 20.69
C PHE A 227 -3.71 8.96 20.75
N VAL A 228 -4.05 7.66 20.74
CA VAL A 228 -3.05 6.60 20.72
C VAL A 228 -2.27 6.59 19.40
N ILE A 229 -2.94 6.79 18.26
CA ILE A 229 -2.28 6.90 16.96
C ILE A 229 -1.32 8.10 16.94
N LEU A 230 -1.79 9.28 17.35
CA LEU A 230 -0.95 10.49 17.38
C LEU A 230 0.24 10.37 18.33
N LEU A 231 0.04 9.72 19.48
CA LEU A 231 1.12 9.42 20.42
C LEU A 231 2.17 8.51 19.80
N CYS A 232 1.73 7.41 19.16
CA CYS A 232 2.64 6.47 18.46
C CYS A 232 3.37 7.15 17.30
N MET A 233 2.71 8.04 16.55
CA MET A 233 3.35 8.84 15.50
C MET A 233 4.42 9.76 16.07
N GLY A 234 4.13 10.47 17.17
CA GLY A 234 5.08 11.38 17.83
C GLY A 234 6.31 10.66 18.35
N ILE A 235 6.12 9.58 19.11
CA ILE A 235 7.24 8.74 19.60
C ILE A 235 7.98 8.12 18.43
N GLY A 236 7.25 7.62 17.43
CA GLY A 236 7.79 6.98 16.23
C GLY A 236 8.71 7.89 15.42
N ALA A 237 8.44 9.20 15.38
CA ALA A 237 9.32 10.16 14.70
C ALA A 237 10.72 10.18 15.34
N TYR A 238 10.81 10.20 16.69
CA TYR A 238 12.10 10.10 17.38
C TYR A 238 12.80 8.77 17.11
N VAL A 239 12.05 7.67 17.05
CA VAL A 239 12.61 6.33 16.74
C VAL A 239 13.16 6.28 15.32
N THR A 240 12.44 6.82 14.33
CA THR A 240 12.94 6.88 12.94
C THR A 240 14.22 7.72 12.86
N ASN A 241 14.29 8.87 13.52
CA ASN A 241 15.47 9.70 13.54
C ASN A 241 16.65 8.94 14.17
N ALA A 242 16.44 8.30 15.32
CA ALA A 242 17.49 7.51 15.98
C ALA A 242 17.97 6.33 15.11
N ILE A 243 17.07 5.66 14.35
CA ILE A 243 17.44 4.61 13.41
C ILE A 243 18.27 5.21 12.26
N ASN A 244 17.84 6.33 11.69
CA ASN A 244 18.55 6.99 10.60
C ASN A 244 19.94 7.48 11.03
N ASP A 245 20.05 8.07 12.20
CA ASP A 245 21.32 8.51 12.78
C ASP A 245 22.25 7.30 13.03
N GLY A 246 21.70 6.20 13.60
CA GLY A 246 22.44 4.97 13.84
C GLY A 246 22.92 4.29 12.57
N VAL A 247 22.05 4.15 11.56
CA VAL A 247 22.40 3.50 10.28
C VAL A 247 23.32 4.38 9.45
N GLY A 248 23.12 5.71 9.47
CA GLY A 248 23.98 6.67 8.77
C GLY A 248 25.44 6.64 9.21
N THR A 249 25.73 6.13 10.44
CA THR A 249 27.12 5.91 10.89
C THR A 249 27.81 4.72 10.21
N PHE A 250 27.02 3.76 9.67
CA PHE A 250 27.55 2.55 9.05
C PHE A 250 27.43 2.55 7.52
N VAL A 251 26.40 3.20 6.98
CA VAL A 251 26.13 3.23 5.54
C VAL A 251 25.63 4.62 5.15
N ASP A 252 26.46 5.35 4.42
CA ASP A 252 26.10 6.67 3.92
C ASP A 252 24.96 6.60 2.90
N GLY A 253 24.02 7.56 2.99
CA GLY A 253 22.94 7.71 2.02
C GLY A 253 21.72 6.81 2.23
N VAL A 254 21.69 5.97 3.29
CA VAL A 254 20.50 5.19 3.65
C VAL A 254 19.63 5.99 4.61
N SER A 255 18.37 6.22 4.21
CA SER A 255 17.36 6.90 5.04
C SER A 255 16.09 6.08 5.08
N PHE A 256 15.60 5.81 6.27
CA PHE A 256 14.31 5.14 6.47
C PHE A 256 13.17 6.16 6.47
N PRO A 257 12.04 5.83 5.82
CA PRO A 257 10.87 6.70 5.80
C PRO A 257 10.30 6.97 7.20
N ALA A 258 9.74 8.16 7.40
CA ALA A 258 9.22 8.61 8.70
C ALA A 258 8.15 7.69 9.30
N TYR A 259 7.36 7.04 8.46
CA TYR A 259 6.30 6.12 8.92
C TYR A 259 6.82 4.84 9.59
N LEU A 260 8.09 4.45 9.38
CA LEU A 260 8.65 3.21 9.92
C LEU A 260 8.62 3.21 11.45
N GLY A 261 9.07 4.30 12.08
CA GLY A 261 9.05 4.42 13.54
C GLY A 261 7.63 4.41 14.11
N ALA A 262 6.69 5.11 13.47
CA ALA A 262 5.28 5.10 13.87
C ALA A 262 4.69 3.68 13.84
N MET A 263 4.97 2.93 12.78
CA MET A 263 4.54 1.54 12.62
C MET A 263 5.16 0.61 13.67
N LEU A 264 6.46 0.76 13.95
CA LEU A 264 7.17 -0.04 14.96
C LEU A 264 6.63 0.24 16.38
N ILE A 265 6.45 1.50 16.75
CA ILE A 265 5.90 1.87 18.06
C ILE A 265 4.47 1.37 18.20
N ALA A 266 3.64 1.49 17.18
CA ALA A 266 2.28 0.97 17.18
C ALA A 266 2.25 -0.56 17.35
N CYS A 267 3.16 -1.29 16.68
CA CYS A 267 3.32 -2.74 16.84
C CYS A 267 3.71 -3.11 18.29
N ILE A 268 4.70 -2.40 18.87
CA ILE A 268 5.10 -2.61 20.26
C ILE A 268 3.93 -2.33 21.21
N PHE A 269 3.28 -1.17 21.05
CA PHE A 269 2.14 -0.77 21.87
C PHE A 269 1.01 -1.81 21.82
N ARG A 270 0.69 -2.32 20.62
CA ARG A 270 -0.29 -3.39 20.43
C ARG A 270 0.05 -4.63 21.22
N ASN A 271 1.28 -5.11 21.11
CA ASN A 271 1.70 -6.35 21.75
C ASN A 271 1.85 -6.19 23.27
N VAL A 272 2.20 -5.00 23.75
CA VAL A 272 2.18 -4.67 25.18
C VAL A 272 0.74 -4.63 25.69
N SER A 273 -0.18 -3.96 24.99
CA SER A 273 -1.60 -3.89 25.38
C SER A 273 -2.27 -5.27 25.39
N ASP A 274 -1.93 -6.16 24.46
CA ASP A 274 -2.47 -7.53 24.42
C ASP A 274 -2.05 -8.37 25.63
N ASN A 275 -0.92 -8.03 26.28
CA ASN A 275 -0.40 -8.74 27.45
C ASN A 275 -0.77 -8.11 28.80
N PHE A 276 -1.04 -6.80 28.83
CA PHE A 276 -1.38 -6.07 30.03
C PHE A 276 -2.84 -5.60 29.97
N THR A 277 -3.72 -6.29 30.68
CA THR A 277 -5.17 -5.98 30.78
C THR A 277 -5.48 -4.59 31.34
N THR A 278 -4.49 -3.89 31.90
CA THR A 278 -4.63 -2.58 32.55
C THR A 278 -4.97 -1.46 31.55
N PHE A 279 -4.62 -1.59 30.27
CA PHE A 279 -4.86 -0.55 29.27
C PHE A 279 -6.21 -0.66 28.54
N GLY A 280 -7.02 -1.69 28.86
CA GLY A 280 -8.28 -1.95 28.16
C GLY A 280 -8.07 -2.50 26.73
N GLU A 281 -9.16 -2.92 26.11
CA GLU A 281 -9.11 -3.33 24.70
C GLU A 281 -8.96 -2.12 23.79
N LEU A 282 -7.95 -2.14 22.91
CA LEU A 282 -7.77 -1.11 21.90
C LEU A 282 -8.97 -1.08 20.94
N PRO A 283 -9.51 0.09 20.61
CA PRO A 283 -10.64 0.24 19.69
C PRO A 283 -10.21 0.00 18.23
N LYS A 284 -10.12 -1.28 17.85
CA LYS A 284 -9.59 -1.70 16.55
C LYS A 284 -10.41 -1.17 15.39
N GLU A 285 -11.73 -1.30 15.46
CA GLU A 285 -12.65 -0.90 14.39
C GLU A 285 -12.55 0.61 14.09
N GLU A 286 -12.44 1.41 15.15
CA GLU A 286 -12.26 2.86 15.05
C GLU A 286 -10.87 3.23 14.50
N MET A 287 -9.84 2.52 14.94
CA MET A 287 -8.47 2.72 14.45
C MET A 287 -8.35 2.34 12.97
N ASP A 288 -8.98 1.24 12.55
CA ASP A 288 -9.03 0.82 11.14
C ASP A 288 -9.79 1.85 10.28
N ALA A 289 -10.91 2.38 10.78
CA ALA A 289 -11.65 3.44 10.10
C ALA A 289 -10.83 4.73 9.93
N LEU A 290 -10.09 5.12 10.96
CA LEU A 290 -9.16 6.26 10.90
C LEU A 290 -8.02 6.00 9.90
N GLY A 291 -7.47 4.79 9.88
CA GLY A 291 -6.45 4.36 8.94
C GLY A 291 -6.94 4.38 7.49
N ASP A 292 -8.15 3.90 7.24
CA ASP A 292 -8.76 3.94 5.92
C ASP A 292 -9.02 5.37 5.43
N ALA A 293 -9.48 6.25 6.31
CA ALA A 293 -9.63 7.67 6.00
C ALA A 293 -8.27 8.30 5.65
N ALA A 294 -7.27 8.08 6.49
CA ALA A 294 -5.92 8.58 6.27
C ALA A 294 -5.31 8.07 4.95
N ARG A 295 -5.48 6.76 4.65
CA ARG A 295 -5.05 6.15 3.38
C ARG A 295 -5.69 6.84 2.18
N ASN A 296 -6.99 7.07 2.22
CA ASN A 296 -7.70 7.68 1.10
C ASN A 296 -7.25 9.13 0.87
N VAL A 297 -6.97 9.89 1.93
CA VAL A 297 -6.50 11.28 1.83
C VAL A 297 -5.08 11.31 1.27
N PHE A 298 -4.12 10.57 1.84
CA PHE A 298 -2.74 10.60 1.36
C PHE A 298 -2.61 10.10 -0.08
N LEU A 299 -3.36 9.03 -0.44
CA LEU A 299 -3.40 8.57 -1.83
C LEU A 299 -4.05 9.59 -2.76
N GLY A 300 -5.09 10.29 -2.30
CA GLY A 300 -5.70 11.37 -3.06
C GLY A 300 -4.71 12.48 -3.39
N ILE A 301 -3.94 12.94 -2.38
CA ILE A 301 -2.89 13.96 -2.58
C ILE A 301 -1.79 13.42 -3.50
N ALA A 302 -1.24 12.24 -3.23
CA ALA A 302 -0.17 11.65 -4.02
C ALA A 302 -0.54 11.47 -5.49
N LEU A 303 -1.77 11.01 -5.76
CA LEU A 303 -2.20 10.69 -7.12
C LEU A 303 -2.61 11.93 -7.94
N MET A 304 -3.17 12.95 -7.30
CA MET A 304 -3.50 14.18 -8.03
C MET A 304 -2.26 15.01 -8.37
N SER A 305 -1.16 14.87 -7.62
CA SER A 305 0.11 15.55 -7.88
C SER A 305 1.02 14.80 -8.86
N LEU A 306 0.56 13.70 -9.49
CA LEU A 306 1.35 12.96 -10.45
C LEU A 306 1.68 13.78 -11.70
N GLU A 307 2.95 13.80 -12.06
CA GLU A 307 3.49 14.45 -13.25
C GLU A 307 3.58 13.45 -14.42
N LEU A 308 2.44 13.11 -15.03
CA LEU A 308 2.37 12.06 -16.05
C LEU A 308 3.23 12.36 -17.30
N TRP A 309 3.57 13.62 -17.57
CA TRP A 309 4.47 13.97 -18.67
C TRP A 309 5.90 13.45 -18.51
N GLU A 310 6.33 13.17 -17.26
CA GLU A 310 7.64 12.59 -17.00
C GLU A 310 7.73 11.10 -17.36
N LEU A 311 6.56 10.43 -17.48
CA LEU A 311 6.51 9.02 -17.86
C LEU A 311 6.71 8.76 -19.35
N VAL A 312 6.63 9.78 -20.21
CA VAL A 312 6.60 9.56 -21.66
C VAL A 312 7.81 8.74 -22.15
N ASN A 313 8.99 9.03 -21.64
CA ASN A 313 10.22 8.33 -22.01
C ASN A 313 10.43 7.02 -21.22
N LEU A 314 9.75 6.85 -20.10
CA LEU A 314 9.89 5.70 -19.20
C LEU A 314 8.79 4.64 -19.42
N ALA A 315 7.73 4.97 -20.19
CA ALA A 315 6.56 4.13 -20.33
C ALA A 315 6.87 2.73 -20.91
N ILE A 316 7.65 2.67 -21.99
CA ILE A 316 8.01 1.39 -22.63
C ILE A 316 8.95 0.56 -21.77
N PRO A 317 10.09 1.09 -21.27
CA PRO A 317 10.95 0.39 -20.33
C PRO A 317 10.20 -0.16 -19.11
N MET A 318 9.39 0.68 -18.50
CA MET A 318 8.61 0.31 -17.32
C MET A 318 7.59 -0.80 -17.64
N LEU A 319 6.87 -0.72 -18.77
CA LEU A 319 5.89 -1.72 -19.17
C LEU A 319 6.54 -3.10 -19.40
N ILE A 320 7.73 -3.15 -19.99
CA ILE A 320 8.47 -4.41 -20.20
C ILE A 320 8.80 -5.05 -18.85
N ILE A 321 9.35 -4.28 -17.90
CA ILE A 321 9.65 -4.79 -16.56
C ILE A 321 8.38 -5.30 -15.87
N LEU A 322 7.30 -4.52 -15.90
CA LEU A 322 6.03 -4.87 -15.27
C LEU A 322 5.41 -6.15 -15.86
N LEU A 323 5.46 -6.35 -17.17
CA LEU A 323 4.97 -7.59 -17.80
C LEU A 323 5.81 -8.80 -17.37
N LEU A 324 7.12 -8.65 -17.29
CA LEU A 324 8.01 -9.72 -16.80
C LEU A 324 7.80 -10.00 -15.31
N GLN A 325 7.51 -8.99 -14.50
CA GLN A 325 7.11 -9.15 -13.11
C GLN A 325 5.80 -9.94 -12.96
N VAL A 326 4.80 -9.67 -13.80
CA VAL A 326 3.54 -10.42 -13.82
C VAL A 326 3.78 -11.89 -14.20
N ALA A 327 4.63 -12.13 -15.20
CA ALA A 327 5.04 -13.48 -15.56
C ALA A 327 5.76 -14.20 -14.42
N LEU A 328 6.69 -13.52 -13.74
CA LEU A 328 7.36 -14.03 -12.53
C LEU A 328 6.34 -14.37 -11.44
N ALA A 329 5.37 -13.48 -11.18
CA ALA A 329 4.33 -13.71 -10.17
C ALA A 329 3.49 -14.95 -10.50
N TYR A 330 3.11 -15.12 -11.76
CA TYR A 330 2.37 -16.30 -12.22
C TYR A 330 3.16 -17.60 -12.02
N VAL A 331 4.42 -17.62 -12.44
CA VAL A 331 5.31 -18.78 -12.28
C VAL A 331 5.53 -19.09 -10.81
N PHE A 332 5.85 -18.08 -10.01
CA PHE A 332 6.11 -18.23 -8.58
C PHE A 332 4.88 -18.75 -7.82
N ALA A 333 3.70 -18.21 -8.10
CA ALA A 333 2.46 -18.62 -7.45
C ALA A 333 2.14 -20.10 -7.75
N ASN A 334 2.23 -20.52 -9.02
CA ASN A 334 1.85 -21.86 -9.42
C ASN A 334 2.86 -22.95 -9.07
N PHE A 335 4.16 -22.66 -9.20
CA PHE A 335 5.21 -23.68 -9.10
C PHE A 335 5.97 -23.64 -7.76
N ILE A 336 5.93 -22.54 -7.02
CA ILE A 336 6.65 -22.42 -5.77
C ILE A 336 5.68 -22.24 -4.60
N CYS A 337 4.85 -21.22 -4.63
CA CYS A 337 3.97 -20.89 -3.51
C CYS A 337 2.95 -21.99 -3.25
N PHE A 338 2.18 -22.37 -4.27
CA PHE A 338 1.11 -23.36 -4.13
C PHE A 338 1.61 -24.75 -3.69
N PRO A 339 2.68 -25.36 -4.29
CA PRO A 339 3.16 -26.66 -3.85
C PRO A 339 3.77 -26.67 -2.44
N LEU A 340 4.27 -25.52 -1.98
CA LEU A 340 4.88 -25.40 -0.66
C LEU A 340 3.86 -25.16 0.46
N MET A 341 2.65 -24.65 0.17
CA MET A 341 1.61 -24.34 1.15
C MET A 341 0.57 -25.45 1.27
#